data_2fd16c1f02cdd8a78bf0ca543c2e457f
#
_entry.id   2fd16c1f02cdd8a78bf0ca543c2e457f
#
_cell.length_a   1.000
_cell.length_b   1.000
_cell.length_c   1.000
_cell.angle_alpha   90.00
_cell.angle_beta   90.00
_cell.angle_gamma   90.00
#
_symmetry.space_group_name_H-M   'P 1'
#
loop_
_entity.id
_entity.type
_entity.pdbx_description
1 polymer ?
#
loop_
_entity_poly.entity_id
_entity_poly.type
_entity_poly.pdbx_seq_one_letter_code
_entity_poly.pdbx_strand_id
1 'polypeptide(L)'
;CNKLVLQGLSIIPNQRDTLLTLQSVNVKLSFWKLLKGEVEVRNVHMDGLAINFIKYDSLANYDFLFLKRQQETESKPAIESNYANRIDRVLNLIYGFLPENGQLNQIKIAERKDSNFVAVNIPSFVIKDNHFQSTIQIKEDTLPQQQWQASGELNRRDYTLKAALFAPEKKKISLPYITRRFGAEVTFDTLSYSMTKDKRATAQLLLKGKARVNGLDVFHKALSPEIIHLDRGQLCYEMNINGHSFELDSTTIVDFNKLQFHPYLRAEKEKGNWHFTAAVNKSWFPADDLFSSLPKGLFSNLEGIKTSGELAYHFLLDIDFAQLDSLKLESELKEKDFHIISYGATSLSKMSDEFIYTAYENG
;
A
#
# COMPACT_ATOMS: atom_id res chain seq x y z
N CYS A 1 2.76 -36.78 18.43
CA CYS A 1 3.53 -36.17 17.33
C CYS A 1 2.94 -34.80 17.00
N ASN A 2 3.75 -33.76 17.03
CA ASN A 2 3.36 -32.40 16.73
C ASN A 2 4.09 -31.86 15.47
N LYS A 3 4.57 -32.78 14.65
CA LYS A 3 5.29 -32.47 13.41
C LYS A 3 4.50 -33.01 12.21
N LEU A 4 4.23 -32.14 11.25
CA LEU A 4 3.68 -32.49 9.94
C LEU A 4 4.80 -32.40 8.91
N VAL A 5 4.93 -33.41 8.07
CA VAL A 5 5.90 -33.44 6.97
C VAL A 5 5.14 -33.76 5.69
N LEU A 6 5.27 -32.90 4.69
CA LEU A 6 4.77 -33.12 3.34
C LEU A 6 5.94 -33.03 2.36
N GLN A 7 5.96 -33.91 1.37
CA GLN A 7 6.99 -33.96 0.32
C GLN A 7 6.35 -34.22 -1.03
N GLY A 8 6.89 -33.55 -2.06
CA GLY A 8 6.48 -33.81 -3.44
C GLY A 8 5.04 -33.41 -3.75
N LEU A 9 4.52 -32.34 -3.12
CA LEU A 9 3.16 -31.88 -3.42
C LEU A 9 3.13 -31.17 -4.79
N SER A 10 2.15 -31.51 -5.60
CA SER A 10 1.86 -30.85 -6.87
C SER A 10 0.37 -30.62 -7.05
N ILE A 11 -0.01 -29.44 -7.52
CA ILE A 11 -1.39 -29.10 -7.89
C ILE A 11 -1.40 -28.85 -9.40
N ILE A 12 -2.03 -29.77 -10.11
CA ILE A 12 -2.19 -29.71 -11.57
C ILE A 12 -3.70 -29.68 -11.84
N PRO A 13 -4.25 -28.54 -12.24
CA PRO A 13 -5.66 -28.47 -12.64
C PRO A 13 -5.91 -29.29 -13.90
N ASN A 14 -7.10 -29.86 -14.04
CA ASN A 14 -7.43 -30.72 -15.17
C ASN A 14 -7.14 -30.03 -16.52
N GLN A 15 -6.34 -30.68 -17.36
CA GLN A 15 -5.94 -30.20 -18.68
C GLN A 15 -5.28 -28.80 -18.69
N ARG A 16 -4.57 -28.44 -17.61
CA ARG A 16 -3.92 -27.13 -17.45
C ARG A 16 -2.46 -27.32 -17.02
N ASP A 17 -1.71 -26.23 -17.13
CA ASP A 17 -0.35 -26.16 -16.61
C ASP A 17 -0.32 -26.26 -15.08
N THR A 18 0.78 -26.80 -14.56
CA THR A 18 0.99 -26.93 -13.12
C THR A 18 0.89 -25.58 -12.43
N LEU A 19 -0.06 -25.47 -11.49
CA LEU A 19 -0.25 -24.26 -10.71
C LEU A 19 0.76 -24.16 -9.57
N LEU A 20 0.97 -25.26 -8.84
CA LEU A 20 1.83 -25.26 -7.64
C LEU A 20 2.65 -26.53 -7.56
N THR A 21 3.93 -26.37 -7.20
CA THR A 21 4.78 -27.46 -6.75
C THR A 21 5.44 -27.09 -5.44
N LEU A 22 5.65 -28.06 -4.56
CA LEU A 22 6.33 -27.93 -3.29
C LEU A 22 7.22 -29.18 -3.08
N GLN A 23 8.53 -28.98 -2.96
CA GLN A 23 9.45 -30.09 -2.75
C GLN A 23 9.30 -30.67 -1.34
N SER A 24 9.38 -29.83 -0.33
CA SER A 24 9.17 -30.28 1.05
C SER A 24 8.64 -29.16 1.95
N VAL A 25 7.83 -29.55 2.93
CA VAL A 25 7.48 -28.68 4.05
C VAL A 25 7.44 -29.49 5.34
N ASN A 26 8.11 -28.98 6.37
CA ASN A 26 8.11 -29.48 7.73
C ASN A 26 7.52 -28.42 8.65
N VAL A 27 6.41 -28.73 9.31
CA VAL A 27 5.72 -27.83 10.23
C VAL A 27 5.71 -28.42 11.61
N LYS A 28 6.16 -27.66 12.59
CA LYS A 28 6.04 -28.00 14.01
C LYS A 28 4.90 -27.19 14.61
N LEU A 29 3.88 -27.89 15.11
CA LEU A 29 2.70 -27.30 15.71
C LEU A 29 2.81 -27.22 17.24
N SER A 30 2.11 -26.32 17.86
CA SER A 30 1.95 -26.26 19.32
C SER A 30 1.01 -27.37 19.78
N PHE A 31 1.56 -28.37 20.51
CA PHE A 31 0.79 -29.50 20.99
C PHE A 31 -0.39 -29.09 21.90
N TRP A 32 -0.14 -28.15 22.83
CA TRP A 32 -1.17 -27.70 23.78
C TRP A 32 -2.29 -26.91 23.11
N LYS A 33 -1.99 -26.17 22.06
CA LYS A 33 -2.99 -25.46 21.27
C LYS A 33 -3.83 -26.43 20.43
N LEU A 34 -3.17 -27.42 19.85
CA LEU A 34 -3.84 -28.45 19.06
C LEU A 34 -4.87 -29.23 19.89
N LEU A 35 -4.56 -29.53 21.16
CA LEU A 35 -5.51 -30.15 22.09
C LEU A 35 -6.75 -29.29 22.39
N LYS A 36 -6.64 -27.98 22.21
CA LYS A 36 -7.75 -27.03 22.34
C LYS A 36 -8.48 -26.77 21.02
N GLY A 37 -8.12 -27.49 19.97
CA GLY A 37 -8.68 -27.27 18.62
C GLY A 37 -8.11 -26.04 17.90
N GLU A 38 -7.04 -25.41 18.43
CA GLU A 38 -6.37 -24.26 17.84
C GLU A 38 -5.12 -24.69 17.09
N VAL A 39 -4.94 -24.22 15.86
CA VAL A 39 -3.72 -24.46 15.08
C VAL A 39 -2.73 -23.31 15.30
N GLU A 40 -1.62 -23.60 15.96
CA GLU A 40 -0.52 -22.64 16.13
C GLU A 40 0.77 -23.22 15.57
N VAL A 41 1.32 -22.54 14.59
CA VAL A 41 2.57 -22.92 13.93
C VAL A 41 3.75 -22.33 14.70
N ARG A 42 4.67 -23.20 15.20
CA ARG A 42 5.86 -22.75 15.93
C ARG A 42 7.09 -22.64 15.05
N ASN A 43 7.27 -23.61 14.18
CA ASN A 43 8.41 -23.64 13.28
C ASN A 43 7.99 -24.17 11.92
N VAL A 44 8.50 -23.53 10.86
CA VAL A 44 8.30 -23.98 9.48
C VAL A 44 9.64 -24.07 8.78
N HIS A 45 9.86 -25.18 8.13
CA HIS A 45 10.94 -25.31 7.18
C HIS A 45 10.34 -25.75 5.85
N MET A 46 10.53 -24.94 4.81
CA MET A 46 9.95 -25.16 3.49
C MET A 46 11.02 -24.98 2.42
N ASP A 47 11.04 -25.90 1.47
CA ASP A 47 11.94 -25.85 0.33
C ASP A 47 11.20 -26.06 -0.98
N GLY A 48 11.58 -25.28 -1.99
CA GLY A 48 11.17 -25.49 -3.37
C GLY A 48 9.69 -25.24 -3.63
N LEU A 49 9.12 -24.16 -3.08
CA LEU A 49 7.77 -23.73 -3.44
C LEU A 49 7.81 -22.98 -4.78
N ALA A 50 7.11 -23.49 -5.80
CA ALA A 50 6.87 -22.77 -7.03
C ALA A 50 5.37 -22.64 -7.29
N ILE A 51 4.92 -21.40 -7.55
CA ILE A 51 3.56 -21.07 -7.92
C ILE A 51 3.60 -20.41 -9.30
N ASN A 52 2.86 -20.95 -10.26
CA ASN A 52 2.81 -20.42 -11.62
C ASN A 52 1.37 -20.05 -11.97
N PHE A 53 1.09 -18.77 -12.03
CA PHE A 53 -0.17 -18.24 -12.55
C PHE A 53 -0.05 -18.09 -14.06
N ILE A 54 -0.77 -18.90 -14.81
CA ILE A 54 -0.71 -18.91 -16.27
C ILE A 54 -2.09 -18.62 -16.82
N LYS A 55 -2.19 -17.58 -17.65
CA LYS A 55 -3.42 -17.21 -18.34
C LYS A 55 -3.14 -16.99 -19.83
N TYR A 56 -3.88 -17.71 -20.66
CA TYR A 56 -3.91 -17.50 -22.11
C TYR A 56 -5.34 -17.16 -22.51
N ASP A 57 -5.52 -16.03 -23.18
CA ASP A 57 -6.83 -15.50 -23.57
C ASP A 57 -7.81 -15.42 -22.39
N SER A 58 -8.87 -16.21 -22.46
CA SER A 58 -9.93 -16.28 -21.42
C SER A 58 -9.71 -17.37 -20.39
N LEU A 59 -8.66 -18.21 -20.52
CA LEU A 59 -8.48 -19.42 -19.71
C LEU A 59 -7.23 -19.31 -18.84
N ALA A 60 -7.41 -19.52 -17.53
CA ALA A 60 -6.30 -19.53 -16.58
C ALA A 60 -6.20 -20.85 -15.82
N ASN A 61 -4.96 -21.25 -15.45
CA ASN A 61 -4.74 -22.47 -14.65
C ASN A 61 -5.21 -22.32 -13.19
N TYR A 62 -5.65 -21.13 -12.80
CA TYR A 62 -6.15 -20.82 -11.47
C TYR A 62 -7.64 -20.46 -11.43
N ASP A 63 -8.37 -20.58 -12.54
CA ASP A 63 -9.82 -20.24 -12.62
C ASP A 63 -10.65 -21.00 -11.59
N PHE A 64 -10.31 -22.27 -11.32
CA PHE A 64 -11.02 -23.12 -10.36
C PHE A 64 -10.99 -22.56 -8.92
N LEU A 65 -10.03 -21.71 -8.55
CA LEU A 65 -9.98 -21.06 -7.24
C LEU A 65 -11.08 -20.03 -7.07
N PHE A 66 -11.61 -19.49 -8.16
CA PHE A 66 -12.64 -18.45 -8.19
C PHE A 66 -14.01 -18.98 -8.63
N LEU A 67 -14.10 -20.23 -9.07
CA LEU A 67 -15.37 -20.87 -9.35
C LEU A 67 -16.16 -20.94 -8.04
N LYS A 68 -17.20 -20.12 -7.93
CA LYS A 68 -18.20 -20.31 -6.88
C LYS A 68 -18.68 -21.76 -6.98
N ARG A 69 -18.51 -22.56 -5.93
CA ARG A 69 -19.28 -23.78 -5.77
C ARG A 69 -20.74 -23.36 -5.91
N GLN A 70 -21.38 -23.68 -7.02
CA GLN A 70 -22.82 -23.70 -7.15
C GLN A 70 -23.31 -24.86 -6.26
N GLN A 71 -23.31 -24.65 -4.95
CA GLN A 71 -24.23 -25.36 -4.11
C GLN A 71 -25.50 -24.52 -4.13
N GLU A 72 -26.54 -25.13 -4.69
CA GLU A 72 -27.92 -24.77 -4.42
C GLU A 72 -28.05 -24.45 -2.94
N THR A 73 -28.14 -23.18 -2.62
CA THR A 73 -28.51 -22.75 -1.30
C THR A 73 -29.57 -21.70 -1.52
N GLU A 74 -30.79 -22.10 -1.10
CA GLU A 74 -31.91 -21.24 -0.87
C GLU A 74 -31.44 -19.86 -0.45
N SER A 75 -32.05 -18.83 -0.99
CA SER A 75 -31.82 -17.43 -0.75
C SER A 75 -31.80 -17.11 0.75
N LYS A 76 -30.64 -17.30 1.41
CA LYS A 76 -30.39 -16.66 2.69
C LYS A 76 -30.35 -15.17 2.43
N PRO A 77 -31.06 -14.35 3.23
CA PRO A 77 -30.99 -12.91 3.12
C PRO A 77 -29.52 -12.52 3.11
N ALA A 78 -29.14 -11.59 2.22
CA ALA A 78 -27.78 -11.11 2.08
C ALA A 78 -27.31 -10.68 3.48
N ILE A 79 -26.46 -11.49 4.10
CA ILE A 79 -25.83 -11.15 5.37
C ILE A 79 -25.05 -9.89 5.07
N GLU A 80 -25.52 -8.77 5.62
CA GLU A 80 -24.84 -7.48 5.52
C GLU A 80 -23.35 -7.68 5.75
N SER A 81 -22.53 -7.26 4.81
CA SER A 81 -21.10 -7.55 4.80
C SER A 81 -20.41 -6.74 5.91
N ASN A 82 -20.24 -7.33 7.07
CA ASN A 82 -19.49 -6.72 8.15
C ASN A 82 -17.98 -6.67 7.79
N TYR A 83 -17.51 -5.50 7.39
CA TYR A 83 -16.13 -5.28 6.95
C TYR A 83 -15.13 -5.52 8.09
N ALA A 84 -15.42 -5.06 9.30
CA ALA A 84 -14.55 -5.28 10.46
C ALA A 84 -14.31 -6.76 10.70
N ASN A 85 -15.35 -7.58 10.74
CA ASN A 85 -15.25 -9.02 10.94
C ASN A 85 -14.51 -9.74 9.80
N ARG A 86 -14.67 -9.28 8.55
CA ARG A 86 -13.97 -9.87 7.40
C ARG A 86 -12.47 -9.60 7.47
N ILE A 87 -12.10 -8.35 7.70
CA ILE A 87 -10.70 -7.93 7.77
C ILE A 87 -10.04 -8.55 9.01
N ASP A 88 -10.71 -8.53 10.16
CA ASP A 88 -10.21 -9.15 11.38
C ASP A 88 -9.94 -10.65 11.19
N ARG A 89 -10.84 -11.37 10.52
CA ARG A 89 -10.66 -12.80 10.21
C ARG A 89 -9.43 -13.03 9.33
N VAL A 90 -9.25 -12.21 8.30
CA VAL A 90 -8.07 -12.31 7.41
C VAL A 90 -6.79 -12.04 8.18
N LEU A 91 -6.75 -10.97 8.98
CA LEU A 91 -5.58 -10.64 9.79
C LEU A 91 -5.28 -11.74 10.81
N ASN A 92 -6.29 -12.28 11.49
CA ASN A 92 -6.12 -13.39 12.43
C ASN A 92 -5.58 -14.65 11.75
N LEU A 93 -6.03 -14.95 10.53
CA LEU A 93 -5.46 -16.04 9.74
C LEU A 93 -3.99 -15.79 9.41
N ILE A 94 -3.65 -14.60 8.94
CA ILE A 94 -2.26 -14.22 8.63
C ILE A 94 -1.39 -14.39 9.88
N TYR A 95 -1.77 -13.77 11.00
CA TYR A 95 -1.00 -13.87 12.25
C TYR A 95 -0.96 -15.29 12.82
N GLY A 96 -2.03 -16.08 12.63
CA GLY A 96 -2.08 -17.47 13.10
C GLY A 96 -1.16 -18.42 12.34
N PHE A 97 -0.97 -18.18 11.04
CA PHE A 97 -0.11 -19.03 10.19
C PHE A 97 1.37 -18.61 10.19
N LEU A 98 1.70 -17.40 10.65
CA LEU A 98 3.09 -16.96 10.70
C LEU A 98 3.85 -17.71 11.80
N PRO A 99 4.96 -18.38 11.50
CA PRO A 99 5.76 -19.07 12.50
C PRO A 99 6.56 -18.08 13.37
N GLU A 100 6.89 -18.45 14.61
CA GLU A 100 7.85 -17.69 15.42
C GLU A 100 9.26 -17.82 14.86
N ASN A 101 9.57 -19.03 14.35
CA ASN A 101 10.83 -19.35 13.72
C ASN A 101 10.56 -20.13 12.44
N GLY A 102 11.36 -19.89 11.42
CA GLY A 102 11.19 -20.59 10.16
C GLY A 102 12.24 -20.22 9.13
N GLN A 103 12.38 -21.13 8.20
CA GLN A 103 13.20 -20.92 7.02
C GLN A 103 12.44 -21.41 5.80
N LEU A 104 12.28 -20.55 4.84
CA LEU A 104 11.64 -20.83 3.57
C LEU A 104 12.67 -20.58 2.48
N ASN A 105 13.00 -21.61 1.72
CA ASN A 105 14.03 -21.54 0.68
C ASN A 105 13.41 -21.76 -0.70
N GLN A 106 13.99 -21.12 -1.71
CA GLN A 106 13.67 -21.33 -3.11
C GLN A 106 12.17 -21.14 -3.40
N ILE A 107 11.61 -20.04 -2.91
CA ILE A 107 10.23 -19.67 -3.26
C ILE A 107 10.25 -18.96 -4.61
N LYS A 108 9.45 -19.43 -5.56
CA LYS A 108 9.27 -18.82 -6.87
C LYS A 108 7.78 -18.61 -7.14
N ILE A 109 7.40 -17.38 -7.42
CA ILE A 109 6.04 -17.02 -7.85
C ILE A 109 6.17 -16.39 -9.22
N ALA A 110 5.52 -16.96 -10.21
CA ALA A 110 5.53 -16.45 -11.57
C ALA A 110 4.10 -16.22 -12.07
N GLU A 111 3.90 -15.12 -12.78
CA GLU A 111 2.70 -14.85 -13.56
C GLU A 111 3.08 -14.74 -15.03
N ARG A 112 2.34 -15.45 -15.86
CA ARG A 112 2.38 -15.32 -17.31
C ARG A 112 0.97 -15.05 -17.81
N LYS A 113 0.81 -13.92 -18.44
CA LYS A 113 -0.44 -13.52 -19.07
C LYS A 113 -0.16 -13.05 -20.49
N ASP A 114 -0.58 -13.86 -21.45
CA ASP A 114 -0.29 -13.66 -22.88
C ASP A 114 1.23 -13.54 -23.12
N SER A 115 1.71 -12.40 -23.59
CA SER A 115 3.13 -12.12 -23.77
C SER A 115 3.87 -11.57 -22.55
N ASN A 116 3.14 -11.21 -21.49
CA ASN A 116 3.71 -10.59 -20.28
C ASN A 116 4.15 -11.65 -19.27
N PHE A 117 5.32 -11.45 -18.70
CA PHE A 117 5.90 -12.35 -17.70
C PHE A 117 6.48 -11.57 -16.52
N VAL A 118 6.09 -11.98 -15.31
CA VAL A 118 6.69 -11.50 -14.06
C VAL A 118 7.04 -12.71 -13.19
N ALA A 119 8.24 -12.72 -12.66
CA ALA A 119 8.66 -13.71 -11.67
C ALA A 119 9.26 -13.03 -10.44
N VAL A 120 8.78 -13.45 -9.28
CA VAL A 120 9.33 -13.11 -7.96
C VAL A 120 10.04 -14.35 -7.43
N ASN A 121 11.31 -14.20 -7.16
CA ASN A 121 12.17 -15.26 -6.64
C ASN A 121 12.64 -14.86 -5.24
N ILE A 122 12.40 -15.70 -4.25
CA ILE A 122 12.84 -15.49 -2.88
C ILE A 122 13.78 -16.66 -2.53
N PRO A 123 15.10 -16.49 -2.73
CA PRO A 123 16.06 -17.56 -2.49
C PRO A 123 16.03 -18.04 -1.05
N SER A 124 15.87 -17.13 -0.11
CA SER A 124 15.76 -17.43 1.32
C SER A 124 14.92 -16.39 2.04
N PHE A 125 14.01 -16.86 2.88
CA PHE A 125 13.24 -16.07 3.83
C PHE A 125 13.41 -16.71 5.20
N VAL A 126 14.02 -16.00 6.12
CA VAL A 126 14.33 -16.48 7.47
C VAL A 126 13.52 -15.71 8.48
N ILE A 127 12.84 -16.42 9.38
CA ILE A 127 12.18 -15.84 10.56
C ILE A 127 12.88 -16.41 11.79
N LYS A 128 13.35 -15.54 12.67
CA LYS A 128 13.92 -15.89 13.95
C LYS A 128 13.43 -14.93 15.02
N ASP A 129 12.83 -15.47 16.07
CA ASP A 129 12.30 -14.70 17.20
C ASP A 129 11.40 -13.53 16.73
N ASN A 130 10.46 -13.84 15.83
CA ASN A 130 9.54 -12.90 15.18
C ASN A 130 10.19 -11.87 14.22
N HIS A 131 11.52 -11.85 14.05
CA HIS A 131 12.18 -11.01 13.07
C HIS A 131 12.40 -11.76 11.77
N PHE A 132 12.14 -11.12 10.65
CA PHE A 132 12.38 -11.73 9.35
C PHE A 132 13.38 -10.93 8.51
N GLN A 133 14.09 -11.67 7.68
CA GLN A 133 14.97 -11.15 6.65
C GLN A 133 14.78 -11.97 5.37
N SER A 134 14.82 -11.29 4.25
CA SER A 134 14.67 -11.92 2.93
C SER A 134 15.35 -11.10 1.85
N THR A 135 15.82 -11.81 0.84
CA THR A 135 16.19 -11.23 -0.46
C THR A 135 15.09 -11.58 -1.45
N ILE A 136 14.59 -10.58 -2.16
CA ILE A 136 13.56 -10.71 -3.17
C ILE A 136 14.18 -10.32 -4.52
N GLN A 137 14.06 -11.20 -5.49
CA GLN A 137 14.52 -10.96 -6.85
C GLN A 137 13.30 -10.89 -7.75
N ILE A 138 13.19 -9.83 -8.52
CA ILE A 138 12.06 -9.61 -9.45
C ILE A 138 12.60 -9.58 -10.86
N LYS A 139 12.04 -10.43 -11.70
CA LYS A 139 12.29 -10.48 -13.13
C LYS A 139 10.99 -10.20 -13.87
N GLU A 140 11.04 -9.28 -14.79
CA GLU A 140 9.89 -8.89 -15.59
C GLU A 140 10.31 -8.80 -17.07
N ASP A 141 9.66 -9.59 -17.91
CA ASP A 141 9.90 -9.67 -19.36
C ASP A 141 11.40 -9.60 -19.73
N THR A 142 11.78 -8.61 -20.51
CA THR A 142 13.17 -8.36 -20.94
C THR A 142 13.94 -7.41 -20.02
N LEU A 143 13.29 -6.83 -19.00
CA LEU A 143 13.92 -5.88 -18.09
C LEU A 143 15.02 -6.54 -17.24
N PRO A 144 16.04 -5.79 -16.82
CA PRO A 144 17.03 -6.30 -15.89
C PRO A 144 16.39 -6.81 -14.60
N GLN A 145 16.92 -7.90 -14.07
CA GLN A 145 16.48 -8.42 -12.78
C GLN A 145 16.78 -7.42 -11.68
N GLN A 146 15.77 -7.11 -10.87
CA GLN A 146 15.92 -6.30 -9.67
C GLN A 146 16.14 -7.18 -8.45
N GLN A 147 16.89 -6.69 -7.51
CA GLN A 147 17.08 -7.33 -6.20
C GLN A 147 16.71 -6.35 -5.09
N TRP A 148 15.83 -6.80 -4.20
CA TRP A 148 15.38 -6.03 -3.04
C TRP A 148 15.73 -6.79 -1.77
N GLN A 149 15.96 -6.05 -0.69
CA GLN A 149 16.08 -6.59 0.65
C GLN A 149 14.81 -6.25 1.43
N ALA A 150 14.27 -7.25 2.10
CA ALA A 150 13.14 -7.09 3.00
C ALA A 150 13.53 -7.51 4.41
N SER A 151 13.16 -6.73 5.40
CA SER A 151 13.35 -7.08 6.81
C SER A 151 12.19 -6.56 7.64
N GLY A 152 11.98 -7.14 8.81
CA GLY A 152 10.91 -6.67 9.68
C GLY A 152 10.68 -7.55 10.90
N GLU A 153 9.55 -7.30 11.55
CA GLU A 153 9.08 -7.98 12.75
C GLU A 153 7.61 -8.36 12.59
N LEU A 154 7.27 -9.58 12.99
CA LEU A 154 5.92 -10.13 12.99
C LEU A 154 5.59 -10.64 14.38
N ASN A 155 4.92 -9.84 15.19
CA ASN A 155 4.57 -10.20 16.54
C ASN A 155 3.10 -10.64 16.62
N ARG A 156 2.88 -11.95 16.78
CA ARG A 156 1.53 -12.53 16.92
C ARG A 156 0.83 -12.15 18.23
N ARG A 157 1.58 -11.97 19.32
CA ARG A 157 1.00 -11.69 20.63
C ARG A 157 0.41 -10.30 20.69
N ASP A 158 1.06 -9.37 20.00
CA ASP A 158 0.68 -7.96 19.98
C ASP A 158 0.05 -7.54 18.65
N TYR A 159 -0.18 -8.49 17.74
CA TYR A 159 -0.72 -8.24 16.39
C TYR A 159 0.00 -7.10 15.67
N THR A 160 1.32 -7.08 15.77
CA THR A 160 2.17 -6.05 15.17
C THR A 160 2.93 -6.61 13.98
N LEU A 161 2.90 -5.89 12.89
CA LEU A 161 3.71 -6.08 11.70
C LEU A 161 4.58 -4.84 11.51
N LYS A 162 5.89 -5.05 11.32
CA LYS A 162 6.81 -4.02 10.82
C LYS A 162 7.56 -4.60 9.64
N ALA A 163 7.70 -3.84 8.57
CA ALA A 163 8.43 -4.25 7.38
C ALA A 163 9.21 -3.06 6.81
N ALA A 164 10.40 -3.33 6.31
CA ALA A 164 11.20 -2.38 5.55
C ALA A 164 11.67 -3.05 4.26
N LEU A 165 11.67 -2.28 3.19
CA LEU A 165 12.07 -2.68 1.85
C LEU A 165 13.09 -1.67 1.31
N PHE A 166 14.22 -2.15 0.79
CA PHE A 166 15.26 -1.32 0.19
C PHE A 166 16.02 -2.09 -0.89
N ALA A 167 16.59 -1.38 -1.83
CA ALA A 167 17.48 -1.97 -2.82
C ALA A 167 18.94 -1.91 -2.34
N PRO A 168 19.74 -2.98 -2.53
CA PRO A 168 21.17 -2.93 -2.23
C PRO A 168 21.89 -1.96 -3.18
N GLU A 169 23.12 -1.57 -2.83
CA GLU A 169 24.02 -0.78 -3.68
C GLU A 169 23.49 0.61 -4.08
N LYS A 170 22.69 1.26 -3.24
CA LYS A 170 22.08 2.58 -3.49
C LYS A 170 21.26 2.64 -4.80
N LYS A 171 20.76 1.51 -5.25
CA LYS A 171 19.80 1.45 -6.37
C LYS A 171 18.40 1.76 -5.86
N LYS A 172 17.57 2.32 -6.74
CA LYS A 172 16.15 2.51 -6.44
C LYS A 172 15.35 1.23 -6.72
N ILE A 173 14.32 1.00 -5.92
CA ILE A 173 13.29 0.01 -6.21
C ILE A 173 12.38 0.59 -7.29
N SER A 174 12.12 -0.17 -8.34
CA SER A 174 11.14 0.16 -9.39
C SER A 174 9.92 -0.74 -9.27
N LEU A 175 8.74 -0.23 -9.59
CA LEU A 175 7.47 -0.95 -9.57
C LEU A 175 6.87 -1.09 -10.98
N PRO A 176 7.43 -1.95 -11.85
CA PRO A 176 7.01 -2.08 -13.24
C PRO A 176 5.55 -2.50 -13.41
N TYR A 177 4.99 -3.27 -12.46
CA TYR A 177 3.57 -3.63 -12.46
C TYR A 177 2.65 -2.39 -12.42
N ILE A 178 3.04 -1.36 -11.65
CA ILE A 178 2.32 -0.10 -11.61
C ILE A 178 2.40 0.61 -12.96
N THR A 179 3.58 0.60 -13.58
CA THR A 179 3.78 1.18 -14.90
C THR A 179 2.85 0.55 -15.93
N ARG A 180 2.78 -0.78 -15.96
CA ARG A 180 1.90 -1.48 -16.91
C ARG A 180 0.41 -1.24 -16.67
N ARG A 181 0.00 -1.20 -15.41
CA ARG A 181 -1.41 -1.10 -15.06
C ARG A 181 -1.95 0.33 -15.13
N PHE A 182 -1.14 1.30 -14.76
CA PHE A 182 -1.56 2.70 -14.59
C PHE A 182 -0.79 3.68 -15.47
N GLY A 183 0.22 3.23 -16.21
CA GLY A 183 1.10 4.09 -17.03
C GLY A 183 2.04 4.96 -16.20
N ALA A 184 2.18 4.70 -14.90
CA ALA A 184 3.01 5.47 -13.98
C ALA A 184 4.33 4.74 -13.68
N GLU A 185 5.46 5.36 -13.97
CA GLU A 185 6.77 4.88 -13.51
C GLU A 185 6.98 5.33 -12.08
N VAL A 186 7.18 4.37 -11.17
CA VAL A 186 7.37 4.64 -9.74
C VAL A 186 8.66 4.00 -9.27
N THR A 187 9.56 4.81 -8.71
CA THR A 187 10.79 4.34 -8.05
C THR A 187 10.96 4.99 -6.69
N PHE A 188 11.63 4.31 -5.76
CA PHE A 188 11.94 4.83 -4.44
C PHE A 188 13.19 4.19 -3.84
N ASP A 189 13.81 4.84 -2.86
CA ASP A 189 14.99 4.32 -2.18
C ASP A 189 14.62 3.30 -1.11
N THR A 190 13.70 3.69 -0.21
CA THR A 190 13.24 2.85 0.89
C THR A 190 11.75 3.00 1.13
N LEU A 191 11.11 1.91 1.51
CA LEU A 191 9.73 1.88 2.00
C LEU A 191 9.70 1.16 3.35
N SER A 192 9.15 1.77 4.37
CA SER A 192 8.87 1.11 5.64
C SER A 192 7.39 1.20 5.99
N TYR A 193 6.90 0.14 6.59
CA TYR A 193 5.50 0.03 7.02
C TYR A 193 5.42 -0.62 8.38
N SER A 194 4.57 -0.10 9.23
CA SER A 194 4.20 -0.76 10.49
C SER A 194 2.70 -0.69 10.69
N MET A 195 2.14 -1.74 11.26
CA MET A 195 0.72 -1.84 11.60
C MET A 195 0.55 -2.61 12.90
N THR A 196 -0.35 -2.16 13.72
CA THR A 196 -0.82 -2.87 14.91
C THR A 196 -2.35 -2.93 14.87
N LYS A 197 -2.87 -4.12 15.15
CA LYS A 197 -4.31 -4.37 15.28
C LYS A 197 -4.69 -4.39 16.76
N ASP A 198 -5.84 -3.81 17.10
CA ASP A 198 -6.39 -3.97 18.46
C ASP A 198 -6.78 -5.44 18.70
N LYS A 199 -6.51 -5.90 19.93
CA LYS A 199 -6.89 -7.25 20.40
C LYS A 199 -8.37 -7.39 20.72
N ARG A 200 -9.05 -6.29 20.96
CA ARG A 200 -10.45 -6.24 21.38
C ARG A 200 -11.37 -6.31 20.15
N ALA A 201 -11.52 -7.50 19.59
CA ALA A 201 -12.46 -7.75 18.50
C ALA A 201 -13.92 -7.64 19.02
N THR A 202 -14.43 -6.43 19.10
CA THR A 202 -15.86 -6.13 19.18
C THR A 202 -16.39 -5.79 17.80
N ALA A 203 -17.56 -5.15 17.69
CA ALA A 203 -18.11 -4.71 16.38
C ALA A 203 -17.21 -3.73 15.58
N GLN A 204 -16.12 -3.25 16.19
CA GLN A 204 -15.16 -2.33 15.58
C GLN A 204 -13.76 -2.94 15.57
N LEU A 205 -13.03 -2.71 14.47
CA LEU A 205 -11.63 -3.07 14.31
C LEU A 205 -10.81 -1.78 14.21
N LEU A 206 -9.87 -1.61 15.14
CA LEU A 206 -8.93 -0.50 15.13
C LEU A 206 -7.59 -0.96 14.58
N LEU A 207 -7.12 -0.29 13.53
CA LEU A 207 -5.79 -0.46 12.95
C LEU A 207 -5.00 0.84 13.13
N LYS A 208 -3.83 0.74 13.76
CA LYS A 208 -2.88 1.85 13.85
C LYS A 208 -1.65 1.51 13.03
N GLY A 209 -1.16 2.46 12.26
CA GLY A 209 -0.01 2.17 11.43
C GLY A 209 0.76 3.41 11.00
N LYS A 210 1.92 3.11 10.42
CA LYS A 210 2.83 4.10 9.88
C LYS A 210 3.45 3.57 8.59
N ALA A 211 3.37 4.36 7.54
CA ALA A 211 4.08 4.13 6.29
C ALA A 211 5.07 5.28 6.07
N ARG A 212 6.27 4.99 5.59
CA ARG A 212 7.27 5.99 5.21
C ARG A 212 7.93 5.57 3.90
N VAL A 213 8.06 6.51 2.99
CA VAL A 213 8.81 6.36 1.74
C VAL A 213 9.88 7.46 1.68
N ASN A 214 11.07 7.11 1.19
CA ASN A 214 12.14 8.08 0.93
C ASN A 214 12.56 7.98 -0.54
N GLY A 215 12.92 9.12 -1.11
CA GLY A 215 13.42 9.23 -2.48
C GLY A 215 12.41 8.73 -3.51
N LEU A 216 11.13 9.08 -3.34
CA LEU A 216 10.07 8.68 -4.27
C LEU A 216 10.14 9.51 -5.53
N ASP A 217 10.25 8.82 -6.68
CA ASP A 217 10.08 9.42 -8.00
C ASP A 217 8.84 8.82 -8.67
N VAL A 218 8.02 9.68 -9.22
CA VAL A 218 6.83 9.30 -9.98
C VAL A 218 6.84 10.01 -11.32
N PHE A 219 6.73 9.26 -12.41
CA PHE A 219 6.52 9.82 -13.73
C PHE A 219 5.20 9.30 -14.32
N HIS A 220 4.34 10.23 -14.71
CA HIS A 220 3.09 9.92 -15.41
C HIS A 220 2.73 11.10 -16.31
N LYS A 221 2.62 10.84 -17.62
CA LYS A 221 2.41 11.89 -18.65
C LYS A 221 1.19 12.80 -18.42
N ALA A 222 0.14 12.28 -17.77
CA ALA A 222 -1.06 13.08 -17.47
C ALA A 222 -0.90 13.94 -16.20
N LEU A 223 0.12 13.70 -15.36
CA LEU A 223 0.38 14.48 -14.15
C LEU A 223 1.42 15.58 -14.40
N SER A 224 2.53 15.22 -15.04
CA SER A 224 3.63 16.15 -15.32
C SER A 224 4.45 15.66 -16.49
N PRO A 225 5.02 16.57 -17.31
CA PRO A 225 6.03 16.22 -18.31
C PRO A 225 7.39 15.85 -17.69
N GLU A 226 7.60 16.18 -16.41
CA GLU A 226 8.83 15.93 -15.66
C GLU A 226 8.59 14.87 -14.56
N ILE A 227 9.68 14.29 -14.05
CA ILE A 227 9.61 13.36 -12.92
C ILE A 227 9.25 14.15 -11.66
N ILE A 228 8.19 13.73 -10.99
CA ILE A 228 7.76 14.28 -9.71
C ILE A 228 8.63 13.63 -8.62
N HIS A 229 9.41 14.42 -7.90
CA HIS A 229 10.30 13.95 -6.86
C HIS A 229 9.83 14.36 -5.47
N LEU A 230 9.76 13.39 -4.55
CA LEU A 230 9.45 13.59 -3.15
C LEU A 230 10.58 13.00 -2.29
N ASP A 231 11.32 13.86 -1.57
CA ASP A 231 12.42 13.42 -0.71
C ASP A 231 11.95 12.47 0.39
N ARG A 232 10.84 12.82 1.05
CA ARG A 232 10.27 12.04 2.15
C ARG A 232 8.75 12.20 2.22
N GLY A 233 8.06 11.07 2.26
CA GLY A 233 6.63 10.99 2.58
C GLY A 233 6.39 10.09 3.79
N GLN A 234 5.46 10.46 4.66
CA GLN A 234 5.05 9.67 5.81
C GLN A 234 3.56 9.78 6.04
N LEU A 235 2.94 8.66 6.34
CA LEU A 235 1.57 8.54 6.80
C LEU A 235 1.57 7.84 8.16
N CYS A 236 1.06 8.51 9.21
CA CYS A 236 0.70 7.87 10.47
C CYS A 236 -0.82 7.86 10.53
N TYR A 237 -1.42 6.69 10.71
CA TYR A 237 -2.87 6.58 10.67
C TYR A 237 -3.43 5.79 11.85
N GLU A 238 -4.63 6.17 12.21
CA GLU A 238 -5.53 5.43 13.06
C GLU A 238 -6.82 5.21 12.29
N MET A 239 -7.11 3.96 11.92
CA MET A 239 -8.24 3.59 11.09
C MET A 239 -9.25 2.79 11.91
N ASN A 240 -10.44 3.30 12.01
CA ASN A 240 -11.59 2.61 12.58
C ASN A 240 -12.39 1.95 11.47
N ILE A 241 -12.62 0.66 11.60
CA ILE A 241 -13.42 -0.13 10.67
C ILE A 241 -14.58 -0.74 11.43
N ASN A 242 -15.80 -0.50 10.99
CA ASN A 242 -16.97 -1.16 11.52
C ASN A 242 -17.65 -2.07 10.48
N GLY A 243 -18.90 -2.45 10.71
CA GLY A 243 -19.65 -3.31 9.78
C GLY A 243 -19.81 -2.69 8.39
N HIS A 244 -19.92 -1.37 8.29
CA HIS A 244 -20.35 -0.65 7.09
C HIS A 244 -19.45 0.52 6.71
N SER A 245 -18.47 0.90 7.57
CA SER A 245 -17.63 2.08 7.32
C SER A 245 -16.15 1.85 7.58
N PHE A 246 -15.37 2.70 6.94
CA PHE A 246 -13.95 2.93 7.16
C PHE A 246 -13.75 4.38 7.52
N GLU A 247 -13.00 4.66 8.57
CA GLU A 247 -12.73 6.02 9.03
C GLU A 247 -11.28 6.18 9.43
N LEU A 248 -10.61 7.15 8.80
CA LEU A 248 -9.35 7.73 9.26
C LEU A 248 -9.69 9.02 9.99
N ASP A 249 -9.45 9.05 11.27
CA ASP A 249 -9.78 10.21 12.08
C ASP A 249 -8.74 11.34 11.97
N SER A 250 -9.01 12.47 12.59
CA SER A 250 -8.16 13.65 12.58
C SER A 250 -6.82 13.49 13.32
N THR A 251 -6.58 12.34 13.98
CA THR A 251 -5.26 12.00 14.53
C THR A 251 -4.32 11.46 13.44
N THR A 252 -4.86 11.15 12.27
CA THR A 252 -4.07 10.78 11.09
C THR A 252 -3.16 11.93 10.69
N ILE A 253 -1.90 11.61 10.44
CA ILE A 253 -0.86 12.57 10.07
C ILE A 253 -0.31 12.18 8.71
N VAL A 254 -0.34 13.11 7.78
CA VAL A 254 0.36 13.02 6.50
C VAL A 254 1.47 14.05 6.51
N ASP A 255 2.71 13.58 6.46
CA ASP A 255 3.89 14.45 6.33
C ASP A 255 4.48 14.27 4.93
N PHE A 256 4.77 15.36 4.26
CA PHE A 256 5.66 15.35 3.11
C PHE A 256 6.57 16.58 3.13
N ASN A 257 7.87 16.31 3.07
CA ASN A 257 8.92 17.29 3.23
C ASN A 257 8.74 18.09 4.55
N LYS A 258 8.38 19.38 4.49
CA LYS A 258 8.13 20.24 5.66
C LYS A 258 6.65 20.37 6.02
N LEU A 259 5.74 19.89 5.18
CA LEU A 259 4.31 20.01 5.41
C LEU A 259 3.76 18.82 6.19
N GLN A 260 2.88 19.13 7.11
CA GLN A 260 2.10 18.18 7.87
C GLN A 260 0.61 18.52 7.77
N PHE A 261 -0.20 17.50 7.44
CA PHE A 261 -1.66 17.60 7.40
C PHE A 261 -2.31 16.58 8.32
N HIS A 262 -3.52 16.90 8.75
CA HIS A 262 -4.37 16.03 9.56
C HIS A 262 -5.67 15.76 8.78
N PRO A 263 -5.65 14.83 7.80
CA PRO A 263 -6.84 14.53 7.03
C PRO A 263 -7.82 13.71 7.85
N TYR A 264 -9.10 14.02 7.69
CA TYR A 264 -10.22 13.16 8.05
C TYR A 264 -10.77 12.51 6.79
N LEU A 265 -10.93 11.19 6.78
CA LEU A 265 -11.54 10.46 5.68
C LEU A 265 -12.55 9.45 6.24
N ARG A 266 -13.75 9.46 5.69
CA ARG A 266 -14.78 8.48 6.02
C ARG A 266 -15.42 7.94 4.75
N ALA A 267 -15.55 6.64 4.65
CA ALA A 267 -16.31 5.96 3.62
C ALA A 267 -17.32 5.05 4.31
N GLU A 268 -18.60 5.28 4.09
CA GLU A 268 -19.69 4.53 4.70
C GLU A 268 -20.62 3.97 3.63
N LYS A 269 -21.07 2.74 3.82
CA LYS A 269 -22.03 2.11 2.93
C LYS A 269 -23.41 2.12 3.55
N GLU A 270 -24.30 2.93 3.01
CA GLU A 270 -25.70 3.04 3.41
C GLU A 270 -26.63 2.54 2.31
N LYS A 271 -27.55 1.61 2.66
CA LYS A 271 -28.56 1.05 1.72
C LYS A 271 -27.98 0.60 0.37
N GLY A 272 -26.73 0.10 0.37
CA GLY A 272 -26.05 -0.38 -0.84
C GLY A 272 -25.19 0.64 -1.56
N ASN A 273 -25.31 1.92 -1.31
CA ASN A 273 -24.51 3.00 -1.89
C ASN A 273 -23.42 3.46 -0.94
N TRP A 274 -22.38 4.06 -1.49
CA TRP A 274 -21.29 4.65 -0.72
C TRP A 274 -21.53 6.14 -0.48
N HIS A 275 -21.25 6.57 0.75
CA HIS A 275 -21.09 7.96 1.13
C HIS A 275 -19.62 8.18 1.51
N PHE A 276 -18.99 9.18 0.94
CA PHE A 276 -17.59 9.51 1.16
C PHE A 276 -17.43 10.94 1.63
N THR A 277 -16.75 11.10 2.76
CA THR A 277 -16.40 12.43 3.30
C THR A 277 -14.90 12.53 3.44
N ALA A 278 -14.31 13.62 2.96
CA ALA A 278 -12.91 13.95 3.14
C ALA A 278 -12.78 15.40 3.63
N ALA A 279 -11.99 15.64 4.65
CA ALA A 279 -11.73 16.98 5.16
C ALA A 279 -10.28 17.18 5.55
N VAL A 280 -9.77 18.37 5.30
CA VAL A 280 -8.45 18.83 5.77
C VAL A 280 -8.61 20.23 6.33
N ASN A 281 -8.24 20.42 7.60
CA ASN A 281 -8.16 21.72 8.21
C ASN A 281 -6.72 21.97 8.65
N LYS A 282 -6.02 22.89 7.98
CA LYS A 282 -4.69 23.33 8.35
C LYS A 282 -4.74 24.76 8.84
N SER A 283 -4.49 24.94 10.13
CA SER A 283 -4.35 26.27 10.73
C SER A 283 -3.15 27.01 10.14
N TRP A 284 -2.98 28.26 10.51
CA TRP A 284 -1.90 29.11 10.02
C TRP A 284 -0.52 28.41 10.10
N PHE A 285 0.20 28.44 9.00
CA PHE A 285 1.55 27.87 8.84
C PHE A 285 2.38 28.75 7.89
N PRO A 286 3.72 28.74 8.00
CA PRO A 286 4.56 29.53 7.13
C PRO A 286 4.33 29.20 5.65
N ALA A 287 4.12 30.21 4.82
CA ALA A 287 3.89 30.04 3.39
C ALA A 287 5.08 29.33 2.70
N ASP A 288 6.31 29.63 3.15
CA ASP A 288 7.54 29.00 2.63
C ASP A 288 7.56 27.48 2.84
N ASP A 289 6.90 26.97 3.88
CA ASP A 289 6.79 25.53 4.10
C ASP A 289 5.96 24.85 3.02
N LEU A 290 4.92 25.51 2.48
CA LEU A 290 4.16 25.02 1.34
C LEU A 290 5.07 24.95 0.10
N PHE A 291 5.62 26.07 -0.32
CA PHE A 291 6.34 26.15 -1.58
C PHE A 291 7.64 25.32 -1.58
N SER A 292 8.34 25.27 -0.45
CA SER A 292 9.53 24.42 -0.30
C SER A 292 9.23 22.92 -0.18
N SER A 293 7.97 22.55 0.09
CA SER A 293 7.54 21.15 0.20
C SER A 293 6.89 20.60 -1.06
N LEU A 294 6.54 21.46 -2.02
CA LEU A 294 5.95 20.99 -3.27
C LEU A 294 6.88 19.98 -3.94
N PRO A 295 6.38 18.83 -4.40
CA PRO A 295 7.17 17.86 -5.12
C PRO A 295 7.78 18.50 -6.37
N LYS A 296 9.06 18.33 -6.56
CA LYS A 296 9.76 18.80 -7.75
C LYS A 296 9.15 18.13 -9.00
N GLY A 297 9.07 18.87 -10.07
CA GLY A 297 8.50 18.41 -11.34
C GLY A 297 6.97 18.48 -11.41
N LEU A 298 6.26 18.61 -10.28
CA LEU A 298 4.79 18.75 -10.31
C LEU A 298 4.36 20.21 -10.59
N PHE A 299 5.07 21.15 -9.99
CA PHE A 299 4.82 22.58 -10.11
C PHE A 299 6.11 23.29 -10.49
N SER A 300 6.64 22.96 -11.66
CA SER A 300 7.96 23.46 -12.08
C SER A 300 8.07 24.99 -12.13
N ASN A 301 6.95 25.69 -12.35
CA ASN A 301 6.90 27.15 -12.31
C ASN A 301 7.04 27.73 -10.91
N LEU A 302 6.84 26.93 -9.87
CA LEU A 302 6.94 27.35 -8.47
C LEU A 302 8.22 26.86 -7.80
N GLU A 303 9.09 26.14 -8.52
CA GLU A 303 10.33 25.64 -7.97
C GLU A 303 11.30 26.77 -7.60
N GLY A 304 11.81 26.71 -6.36
CA GLY A 304 12.77 27.68 -5.84
C GLY A 304 12.17 29.04 -5.46
N ILE A 305 10.85 29.19 -5.51
CA ILE A 305 10.18 30.37 -4.96
C ILE A 305 10.41 30.41 -3.46
N LYS A 306 10.76 31.59 -2.95
CA LYS A 306 10.81 31.90 -1.52
C LYS A 306 9.70 32.86 -1.18
N THR A 307 9.02 32.58 -0.09
CA THR A 307 7.86 33.35 0.34
C THR A 307 7.97 33.72 1.81
N SER A 308 7.20 34.72 2.25
CA SER A 308 6.98 35.06 3.65
C SER A 308 5.50 35.14 3.94
N GLY A 309 5.16 35.31 5.23
CA GLY A 309 3.76 35.30 5.68
C GLY A 309 3.26 33.91 5.98
N GLU A 310 1.98 33.82 6.25
CA GLU A 310 1.29 32.61 6.69
C GLU A 310 0.13 32.27 5.77
N LEU A 311 -0.14 30.98 5.64
CA LEU A 311 -1.30 30.43 4.93
C LEU A 311 -2.14 29.58 5.88
N ALA A 312 -3.43 29.53 5.65
CA ALA A 312 -4.32 28.54 6.27
C ALA A 312 -5.18 27.89 5.18
N TYR A 313 -5.43 26.59 5.30
CA TYR A 313 -6.16 25.84 4.28
C TYR A 313 -7.30 25.04 4.88
N HIS A 314 -8.45 25.14 4.24
CA HIS A 314 -9.64 24.36 4.51
C HIS A 314 -10.08 23.62 3.25
N PHE A 315 -10.38 22.34 3.40
CA PHE A 315 -10.95 21.51 2.35
C PHE A 315 -12.03 20.61 2.92
N LEU A 316 -13.17 20.52 2.27
CA LEU A 316 -14.24 19.59 2.54
C LEU A 316 -14.77 19.03 1.22
N LEU A 317 -14.82 17.70 1.14
CA LEU A 317 -15.50 16.96 0.09
C LEU A 317 -16.50 16.02 0.76
N ASP A 318 -17.76 16.08 0.34
CA ASP A 318 -18.82 15.20 0.80
C ASP A 318 -19.62 14.71 -0.41
N ILE A 319 -19.62 13.41 -0.67
CA ILE A 319 -20.24 12.78 -1.84
C ILE A 319 -21.12 11.63 -1.39
N ASP A 320 -22.42 11.75 -1.60
CA ASP A 320 -23.34 10.63 -1.56
C ASP A 320 -23.56 10.08 -2.97
N PHE A 321 -23.07 8.86 -3.24
CA PHE A 321 -23.25 8.22 -4.54
C PHE A 321 -24.70 7.80 -4.83
N ALA A 322 -25.60 7.85 -3.84
CA ALA A 322 -27.03 7.71 -4.05
C ALA A 322 -27.69 9.03 -4.51
N GLN A 323 -27.07 10.18 -4.20
CA GLN A 323 -27.61 11.51 -4.45
C GLN A 323 -26.49 12.45 -4.89
N LEU A 324 -26.00 12.28 -6.12
CA LEU A 324 -24.88 13.08 -6.65
C LEU A 324 -25.15 14.58 -6.68
N ASP A 325 -26.43 14.99 -6.74
CA ASP A 325 -26.83 16.40 -6.69
C ASP A 325 -26.56 17.04 -5.29
N SER A 326 -26.31 16.23 -4.26
CA SER A 326 -25.96 16.69 -2.91
C SER A 326 -24.46 16.87 -2.68
N LEU A 327 -23.63 16.74 -3.74
CA LEU A 327 -22.19 16.94 -3.67
C LEU A 327 -21.86 18.29 -3.02
N LYS A 328 -21.03 18.24 -1.97
CA LYS A 328 -20.42 19.44 -1.38
C LYS A 328 -18.93 19.39 -1.62
N LEU A 329 -18.42 20.47 -2.19
CA LEU A 329 -16.98 20.69 -2.37
C LEU A 329 -16.66 22.10 -1.92
N GLU A 330 -15.88 22.19 -0.84
CA GLU A 330 -15.39 23.45 -0.31
C GLU A 330 -13.88 23.43 -0.31
N SER A 331 -13.25 24.48 -0.81
CA SER A 331 -11.80 24.66 -0.78
C SER A 331 -11.51 26.13 -0.57
N GLU A 332 -10.85 26.46 0.52
CA GLU A 332 -10.51 27.83 0.89
C GLU A 332 -9.05 27.92 1.29
N LEU A 333 -8.31 28.83 0.68
CA LEU A 333 -6.96 29.20 1.05
C LEU A 333 -7.00 30.64 1.58
N LYS A 334 -6.60 30.84 2.83
CA LYS A 334 -6.45 32.16 3.46
C LYS A 334 -4.98 32.52 3.54
N GLU A 335 -4.69 33.79 3.38
CA GLU A 335 -3.36 34.35 3.49
C GLU A 335 -3.29 35.43 4.58
N LYS A 336 -2.10 35.61 5.16
CA LYS A 336 -1.78 36.67 6.09
C LYS A 336 -0.35 37.12 5.87
N ASP A 337 -0.18 38.39 5.51
CA ASP A 337 1.14 39.00 5.22
C ASP A 337 1.95 38.18 4.19
N PHE A 338 1.26 37.63 3.18
CA PHE A 338 1.88 36.81 2.15
C PHE A 338 2.63 37.68 1.14
N HIS A 339 3.93 37.38 0.94
CA HIS A 339 4.75 38.05 -0.06
C HIS A 339 5.70 37.05 -0.73
N ILE A 340 5.92 37.20 -2.02
CA ILE A 340 6.96 36.50 -2.76
C ILE A 340 8.25 37.29 -2.60
N ILE A 341 9.25 36.68 -1.94
CA ILE A 341 10.56 37.29 -1.69
C ILE A 341 11.46 37.18 -2.91
N SER A 342 11.48 36.00 -3.53
CA SER A 342 12.28 35.71 -4.73
C SER A 342 11.72 34.56 -5.52
N TYR A 343 11.95 34.61 -6.81
CA TYR A 343 11.64 33.50 -7.74
C TYR A 343 12.88 32.63 -7.91
N GLY A 344 12.69 31.32 -8.08
CA GLY A 344 13.78 30.42 -8.47
C GLY A 344 14.24 30.68 -9.90
N ALA A 345 15.48 30.41 -10.18
CA ALA A 345 16.06 30.60 -11.53
C ALA A 345 15.30 29.82 -12.62
N THR A 346 14.74 28.67 -12.26
CA THR A 346 13.95 27.81 -13.16
C THR A 346 12.55 28.37 -13.42
N SER A 347 11.96 29.08 -12.46
CA SER A 347 10.63 29.67 -12.63
C SER A 347 10.66 30.88 -13.57
N LEU A 348 11.73 31.70 -13.50
CA LEU A 348 11.88 32.85 -14.40
C LEU A 348 12.05 32.44 -15.87
N SER A 349 12.71 31.33 -16.14
CA SER A 349 12.91 30.84 -17.52
C SER A 349 11.68 30.21 -18.14
N LYS A 350 10.70 29.81 -17.32
CA LYS A 350 9.45 29.14 -17.76
C LYS A 350 8.22 30.05 -17.75
N MET A 351 8.33 31.24 -17.16
CA MET A 351 7.26 32.24 -17.26
C MET A 351 7.27 32.81 -18.69
N SER A 352 6.14 32.69 -19.39
CA SER A 352 5.96 33.37 -20.67
C SER A 352 6.05 34.89 -20.45
N ASP A 353 6.62 35.63 -21.41
CA ASP A 353 6.75 37.08 -21.35
C ASP A 353 5.40 37.78 -21.06
N GLU A 354 4.31 37.17 -21.50
CA GLU A 354 2.92 37.61 -21.25
C GLU A 354 2.50 37.56 -19.78
N PHE A 355 3.00 36.58 -19.03
CA PHE A 355 2.70 36.44 -17.59
C PHE A 355 3.52 37.45 -16.75
N ILE A 356 4.72 37.74 -17.15
CA ILE A 356 5.58 38.76 -16.52
C ILE A 356 4.96 40.14 -16.70
N TYR A 357 4.42 40.42 -17.89
CA TYR A 357 3.75 41.71 -18.20
C TYR A 357 2.50 41.95 -17.34
N THR A 358 1.65 40.92 -17.20
CA THR A 358 0.41 41.03 -16.39
C THR A 358 0.69 41.19 -14.90
N ALA A 359 1.76 40.59 -14.38
CA ALA A 359 2.15 40.74 -12.98
C ALA A 359 2.73 42.14 -12.66
N TYR A 360 3.34 42.80 -13.65
CA TYR A 360 3.86 44.17 -13.50
C TYR A 360 2.78 45.24 -13.66
N GLU A 361 1.70 45.00 -14.39
CA GLU A 361 0.60 45.95 -14.55
C GLU A 361 -0.40 45.96 -13.37
N ASN A 362 -0.45 44.92 -12.55
CA ASN A 362 -1.36 44.76 -11.42
C ASN A 362 -0.67 44.85 -10.05
N GLY A 363 0.61 45.19 -9.99
CA GLY A 363 1.41 45.35 -8.78
C GLY A 363 1.55 46.80 -8.31
#